data_baa7e19d6e6df7cacd8a07ea7ff44c82
#
_entry.id   baa7e19d6e6df7cacd8a07ea7ff44c82
#
_cell.length_a   1.000
_cell.length_b   1.000
_cell.length_c   1.000
_cell.angle_alpha   90.00
_cell.angle_beta   90.00
_cell.angle_gamma   90.00
#
_symmetry.space_group_name_H-M   'P 1'
#
loop_
_entity.id
_entity.type
_entity.pdbx_description
1 polymer ?
#
loop_
_entity_poly.entity_id
_entity_poly.type
_entity_poly.pdbx_seq_one_letter_code
_entity_poly.pdbx_strand_id
1 'polypeptide(L)'
;MSMCSGSPQAVIRVSIMLALTLLPAAVLAQVDPLQPPPPREIRAPDVSLPPVPVPQSRPRDGMAFPQDFDIRSLRDGLAMQGQDRAQSGQVNRPEFTWVRGRYENYPGGRGGRRGGWWDTDFPDAEQNFMRGVQRYTFIDTDTTSPRWMDLTDPELFEHTFLYMTMKRVPIGGMRTGPDFNPQEVEVLREFIHRGGFVMLDDFWGEAHFQDFLIEITKIFPDRQLVKLDMNHEIFRMFYDIDEVPQVPGRAVTWDYGNVTLNDPRYPPSVHAILDDMGRVMLVANFNSDMGDGWEHTFLEMYPTEMTNQAYRLGINYLIYAYTH
;
A
#
# COMPACT_ATOMS: atom_id res chain seq x y z
N MET A 1 85.47 -13.68 -23.21
CA MET A 1 86.15 -13.05 -22.10
C MET A 1 85.00 -12.53 -21.19
N SER A 2 84.76 -12.87 -20.05
CA SER A 2 85.32 -13.42 -18.83
C SER A 2 84.12 -13.70 -17.94
N MET A 3 83.83 -14.83 -17.55
CA MET A 3 83.97 -15.47 -16.24
C MET A 3 83.69 -14.58 -14.98
N CYS A 4 82.83 -15.04 -14.16
CA CYS A 4 82.96 -15.34 -12.74
C CYS A 4 81.56 -15.47 -12.12
N SER A 5 81.20 -16.61 -11.68
CA SER A 5 81.33 -17.32 -10.38
C SER A 5 80.49 -16.66 -9.28
N GLY A 6 79.47 -17.23 -8.81
CA GLY A 6 79.21 -18.37 -8.03
C GLY A 6 79.12 -18.09 -6.54
N SER A 7 78.10 -18.45 -5.88
CA SER A 7 78.15 -19.08 -4.54
C SER A 7 76.75 -19.44 -4.05
N PRO A 8 76.61 -20.60 -3.42
CA PRO A 8 75.31 -21.05 -2.95
C PRO A 8 75.04 -20.59 -1.51
N GLN A 9 73.84 -20.10 -1.27
CA GLN A 9 73.37 -19.87 0.11
C GLN A 9 72.64 -21.10 0.64
N ALA A 10 73.05 -21.50 1.80
CA ALA A 10 72.61 -22.66 2.56
C ALA A 10 71.17 -22.47 3.05
N VAL A 11 70.33 -23.46 2.80
CA VAL A 11 68.98 -23.58 3.35
C VAL A 11 69.08 -24.22 4.74
N ILE A 12 68.78 -23.45 5.78
CA ILE A 12 68.62 -23.97 7.14
C ILE A 12 67.19 -24.49 7.26
N ARG A 13 67.02 -25.80 7.37
CA ARG A 13 65.78 -26.41 7.78
C ARG A 13 65.66 -26.41 9.29
N VAL A 14 64.68 -25.63 9.77
CA VAL A 14 64.25 -25.70 11.19
C VAL A 14 63.03 -26.63 11.24
N SER A 15 63.24 -27.81 11.80
CA SER A 15 62.14 -28.73 12.11
C SER A 15 61.50 -28.34 13.43
N ILE A 16 60.31 -27.86 13.40
CA ILE A 16 59.51 -27.67 14.61
C ILE A 16 58.59 -28.90 14.75
N MET A 17 58.88 -29.71 15.75
CA MET A 17 57.99 -30.77 16.26
C MET A 17 56.81 -30.10 16.97
N LEU A 18 55.60 -30.21 16.40
CA LEU A 18 54.38 -29.80 17.05
C LEU A 18 53.73 -31.04 17.72
N ALA A 19 53.64 -31.02 19.03
CA ALA A 19 52.94 -32.04 19.80
C ALA A 19 51.42 -31.88 19.62
N LEU A 20 50.75 -32.88 19.04
CA LEU A 20 49.32 -32.95 18.99
C LEU A 20 48.75 -33.36 20.34
N THR A 21 48.11 -32.43 21.05
CA THR A 21 47.19 -32.75 22.14
C THR A 21 45.77 -32.91 21.54
N LEU A 22 45.23 -34.10 21.66
CA LEU A 22 43.88 -34.43 21.31
C LEU A 22 42.89 -33.69 22.23
N LEU A 23 42.16 -32.71 21.68
CA LEU A 23 40.94 -32.16 22.26
C LEU A 23 39.71 -32.85 21.62
N PRO A 24 38.64 -33.12 22.39
CA PRO A 24 37.48 -33.82 21.88
C PRO A 24 36.73 -32.96 20.86
N ALA A 25 36.28 -33.60 19.81
CA ALA A 25 35.51 -32.98 18.74
C ALA A 25 34.18 -32.38 19.29
N ALA A 26 34.17 -31.06 19.43
CA ALA A 26 32.90 -30.34 19.52
C ALA A 26 32.24 -30.35 18.17
N VAL A 27 31.03 -30.86 18.12
CA VAL A 27 30.15 -30.82 16.93
C VAL A 27 29.90 -29.35 16.60
N LEU A 28 30.66 -28.78 15.68
CA LEU A 28 30.32 -27.53 15.03
C LEU A 28 29.16 -27.84 14.07
N ALA A 29 27.96 -27.49 14.49
CA ALA A 29 26.84 -27.40 13.57
C ALA A 29 27.22 -26.41 12.47
N GLN A 30 27.35 -26.90 11.24
CA GLN A 30 27.51 -26.05 10.07
C GLN A 30 26.23 -25.22 9.92
N VAL A 31 26.33 -23.94 10.25
CA VAL A 31 25.29 -22.96 9.92
C VAL A 31 25.50 -22.60 8.45
N ASP A 32 24.58 -23.00 7.60
CA ASP A 32 24.55 -22.60 6.19
C ASP A 32 24.30 -21.08 6.13
N PRO A 33 25.22 -20.28 5.59
CA PRO A 33 25.09 -18.82 5.59
C PRO A 33 23.99 -18.29 4.65
N LEU A 34 23.26 -19.15 3.94
CA LEU A 34 22.21 -18.78 2.98
C LEU A 34 20.80 -19.11 3.46
N GLN A 35 20.60 -19.71 4.63
CA GLN A 35 19.28 -19.87 5.19
C GLN A 35 18.97 -18.71 6.16
N PRO A 36 17.90 -17.93 5.88
CA PRO A 36 17.41 -16.99 6.87
C PRO A 36 16.99 -17.76 8.13
N PRO A 37 17.21 -17.20 9.33
CA PRO A 37 16.80 -17.84 10.57
C PRO A 37 15.29 -18.12 10.52
N PRO A 38 14.83 -19.25 11.06
CA PRO A 38 13.41 -19.54 11.12
C PRO A 38 12.68 -18.41 11.85
N PRO A 39 11.49 -18.00 11.39
CA PRO A 39 10.74 -16.97 12.06
C PRO A 39 10.54 -17.37 13.53
N ARG A 40 10.89 -16.48 14.44
CA ARG A 40 10.54 -16.66 15.86
C ARG A 40 9.02 -16.63 15.96
N GLU A 41 8.42 -17.77 16.30
CA GLU A 41 7.05 -17.79 16.78
C GLU A 41 6.96 -16.93 18.05
N ILE A 42 6.60 -15.67 17.87
CA ILE A 42 6.15 -14.85 18.98
C ILE A 42 4.69 -15.22 19.18
N ARG A 43 4.42 -16.11 20.12
CA ARG A 43 3.07 -16.34 20.62
C ARG A 43 2.55 -14.99 21.08
N ALA A 44 1.54 -14.49 20.38
CA ALA A 44 0.77 -13.36 20.86
C ALA A 44 0.26 -13.69 22.26
N PRO A 45 0.37 -12.78 23.25
CA PRO A 45 -0.28 -13.00 24.53
C PRO A 45 -1.79 -13.14 24.26
N ASP A 46 -2.37 -14.15 24.89
CA ASP A 46 -3.80 -14.43 24.88
C ASP A 46 -4.50 -13.33 25.71
N VAL A 47 -4.61 -12.14 25.14
CA VAL A 47 -5.32 -11.02 25.71
C VAL A 47 -6.68 -10.97 25.01
N SER A 48 -7.66 -11.64 25.59
CA SER A 48 -9.05 -11.39 25.28
C SER A 48 -9.38 -9.97 25.76
N LEU A 49 -9.22 -9.01 24.88
CA LEU A 49 -9.68 -7.64 25.13
C LEU A 49 -11.20 -7.65 25.24
N PRO A 50 -11.78 -6.95 26.23
CA PRO A 50 -13.21 -6.78 26.28
C PRO A 50 -13.66 -6.09 24.99
N PRO A 51 -14.84 -6.43 24.44
CA PRO A 51 -15.33 -5.81 23.23
C PRO A 51 -15.41 -4.30 23.45
N VAL A 52 -14.67 -3.55 22.64
CA VAL A 52 -14.80 -2.09 22.60
C VAL A 52 -16.23 -1.80 22.16
N PRO A 53 -16.99 -0.96 22.89
CA PRO A 53 -18.32 -0.59 22.44
C PRO A 53 -18.20 0.10 21.09
N VAL A 54 -18.64 -0.57 20.03
CA VAL A 54 -18.77 0.05 18.72
C VAL A 54 -19.70 1.25 18.89
N PRO A 55 -19.29 2.48 18.54
CA PRO A 55 -20.20 3.60 18.52
C PRO A 55 -21.35 3.22 17.58
N GLN A 56 -22.52 2.97 18.12
CA GLN A 56 -23.70 2.81 17.29
C GLN A 56 -24.00 4.18 16.69
N SER A 57 -23.49 4.43 15.51
CA SER A 57 -23.93 5.52 14.65
C SER A 57 -25.40 5.21 14.31
N ARG A 58 -26.30 5.71 15.16
CA ARG A 58 -27.74 5.63 14.86
C ARG A 58 -27.98 6.46 13.61
N PRO A 59 -28.58 5.89 12.56
CA PRO A 59 -29.10 6.67 11.45
C PRO A 59 -30.02 7.75 12.04
N ARG A 60 -29.93 8.98 11.58
CA ARG A 60 -30.95 9.98 11.83
C ARG A 60 -32.27 9.39 11.32
N ASP A 61 -33.28 9.36 12.19
CA ASP A 61 -34.55 8.70 11.96
C ASP A 61 -35.04 8.91 10.52
N GLY A 62 -35.20 7.82 9.78
CA GLY A 62 -35.85 7.76 8.47
C GLY A 62 -34.95 7.66 7.24
N MET A 63 -33.63 7.70 7.32
CA MET A 63 -32.75 7.49 6.18
C MET A 63 -32.08 6.11 6.26
N ALA A 64 -32.52 5.17 5.42
CA ALA A 64 -31.78 3.94 5.19
C ALA A 64 -30.56 4.26 4.30
N PHE A 65 -29.36 3.91 4.75
CA PHE A 65 -28.19 3.94 3.87
C PHE A 65 -28.41 2.95 2.73
N PRO A 66 -28.08 3.31 1.47
CA PRO A 66 -28.13 2.37 0.39
C PRO A 66 -27.19 1.20 0.69
N GLN A 67 -27.73 0.04 1.04
CA GLN A 67 -26.91 -1.16 1.28
C GLN A 67 -26.30 -1.68 -0.03
N ASP A 68 -26.90 -1.32 -1.17
CA ASP A 68 -26.46 -1.74 -2.47
C ASP A 68 -25.78 -0.58 -3.20
N PHE A 69 -24.44 -0.57 -3.17
CA PHE A 69 -23.69 0.29 -4.07
C PHE A 69 -23.84 -0.22 -5.50
N ASP A 70 -24.40 0.61 -6.40
CA ASP A 70 -24.47 0.33 -7.82
C ASP A 70 -24.01 1.55 -8.63
N ILE A 71 -22.86 1.44 -9.27
CA ILE A 71 -22.23 2.48 -10.08
C ILE A 71 -23.16 2.99 -11.19
N ARG A 72 -24.12 2.18 -11.65
CA ARG A 72 -25.08 2.61 -12.64
C ARG A 72 -25.89 3.81 -12.17
N SER A 73 -26.25 3.85 -10.89
CA SER A 73 -26.97 5.00 -10.32
C SER A 73 -26.08 6.25 -10.21
N LEU A 74 -24.76 6.12 -10.10
CA LEU A 74 -23.83 7.23 -10.18
C LEU A 74 -23.74 7.77 -11.62
N ARG A 75 -23.66 6.87 -12.60
CA ARG A 75 -23.66 7.23 -14.04
C ARG A 75 -24.91 7.99 -14.43
N ASP A 76 -26.08 7.53 -13.97
CA ASP A 76 -27.38 8.16 -14.25
C ASP A 76 -27.55 9.50 -13.51
N GLY A 77 -27.07 9.59 -12.28
CA GLY A 77 -27.22 10.77 -11.42
C GLY A 77 -26.37 11.97 -11.83
N LEU A 78 -25.22 11.76 -12.46
CA LEU A 78 -24.35 12.86 -12.92
C LEU A 78 -24.97 13.66 -14.08
N ALA A 79 -25.86 13.06 -14.86
CA ALA A 79 -26.61 13.78 -15.89
C ALA A 79 -27.55 14.86 -15.27
N MET A 80 -27.91 14.74 -13.99
CA MET A 80 -28.88 15.62 -13.30
C MET A 80 -28.23 16.66 -12.37
N GLN A 81 -27.01 16.44 -11.85
CA GLN A 81 -26.44 17.26 -10.78
C GLN A 81 -25.64 18.48 -11.24
N GLY A 82 -25.47 18.70 -12.54
CA GLY A 82 -24.71 19.86 -13.07
C GLY A 82 -25.33 21.25 -12.78
N GLN A 83 -26.49 21.34 -12.15
CA GLN A 83 -27.24 22.60 -12.06
C GLN A 83 -27.44 23.15 -10.64
N ASP A 84 -27.31 22.40 -9.56
CA ASP A 84 -27.84 22.84 -8.25
C ASP A 84 -26.81 23.40 -7.24
N ARG A 85 -25.50 23.27 -7.45
CA ARG A 85 -24.48 23.69 -6.46
C ARG A 85 -23.88 25.09 -6.62
N ALA A 86 -24.26 25.81 -7.65
CA ALA A 86 -23.69 27.16 -7.90
C ALA A 86 -24.21 28.27 -6.96
N GLN A 87 -25.05 27.98 -5.95
CA GLN A 87 -25.77 29.00 -5.20
C GLN A 87 -25.48 29.08 -3.69
N SER A 88 -24.67 28.25 -3.07
CA SER A 88 -24.30 28.44 -1.67
C SER A 88 -22.93 29.12 -1.54
N GLY A 89 -22.94 30.42 -1.37
CA GLY A 89 -21.73 31.25 -1.17
C GLY A 89 -21.06 31.09 0.20
N GLN A 90 -21.16 29.92 0.84
CA GLN A 90 -20.38 29.57 2.02
C GLN A 90 -19.21 28.70 1.59
N VAL A 91 -18.01 29.22 1.79
CA VAL A 91 -16.77 28.43 1.71
C VAL A 91 -16.75 27.53 2.96
N ASN A 92 -17.56 26.48 2.94
CA ASN A 92 -17.41 25.39 3.92
C ASN A 92 -16.24 24.54 3.46
N ARG A 93 -15.24 24.39 4.34
CA ARG A 93 -14.18 23.38 4.12
C ARG A 93 -14.88 22.01 4.03
N PRO A 94 -14.62 21.19 2.98
CA PRO A 94 -15.25 19.88 2.88
C PRO A 94 -14.85 18.98 4.05
N GLU A 95 -15.74 18.08 4.45
CA GLU A 95 -15.46 17.12 5.54
C GLU A 95 -14.34 16.15 5.13
N PHE A 96 -14.27 15.83 3.84
CA PHE A 96 -13.23 14.98 3.28
C PHE A 96 -12.57 15.63 2.06
N THR A 97 -11.25 15.63 2.07
CA THR A 97 -10.41 15.96 0.91
C THR A 97 -9.50 14.78 0.62
N TRP A 98 -9.57 14.29 -0.61
CA TRP A 98 -8.63 13.28 -1.05
C TRP A 98 -7.25 13.89 -1.29
N VAL A 99 -6.22 13.26 -0.75
CA VAL A 99 -4.83 13.64 -0.96
C VAL A 99 -4.08 12.48 -1.56
N ARG A 100 -3.48 12.72 -2.73
CA ARG A 100 -2.51 11.81 -3.34
C ARG A 100 -1.10 12.21 -2.94
N GLY A 101 -0.33 11.26 -2.38
CA GLY A 101 1.06 11.48 -2.03
C GLY A 101 1.98 11.42 -3.26
N ARG A 102 2.77 12.47 -3.47
CA ARG A 102 3.87 12.48 -4.43
C ARG A 102 5.17 12.14 -3.71
N TYR A 103 5.81 11.08 -4.14
CA TYR A 103 7.04 10.53 -3.59
C TYR A 103 8.17 10.55 -4.62
N GLU A 104 9.40 10.41 -4.16
CA GLU A 104 10.53 10.18 -5.05
C GLU A 104 10.50 8.78 -5.66
N ASN A 105 11.08 8.67 -6.85
CA ASN A 105 11.20 7.42 -7.60
C ASN A 105 12.65 7.02 -7.72
N TYR A 106 12.89 5.73 -7.96
CA TYR A 106 14.22 5.25 -8.29
C TYR A 106 14.85 6.06 -9.42
N PRO A 107 16.14 6.45 -9.28
CA PRO A 107 16.86 7.17 -10.32
C PRO A 107 16.80 6.44 -11.67
N GLY A 108 16.35 7.14 -12.72
CA GLY A 108 16.19 6.55 -14.05
C GLY A 108 14.85 5.91 -14.31
N GLY A 109 13.96 5.82 -13.33
CA GLY A 109 12.56 5.47 -13.54
C GLY A 109 11.90 6.51 -14.44
N ARG A 110 11.58 6.15 -15.67
CA ARG A 110 10.73 6.97 -16.55
C ARG A 110 9.28 6.71 -16.14
N GLY A 111 8.91 7.19 -15.00
CA GLY A 111 7.52 7.30 -14.64
C GLY A 111 6.89 8.45 -15.40
N GLY A 112 5.63 8.32 -15.65
CA GLY A 112 4.71 9.20 -16.34
C GLY A 112 5.16 10.59 -16.81
N ARG A 113 4.27 11.37 -17.32
CA ARG A 113 4.56 12.68 -17.95
C ARG A 113 5.35 13.69 -17.09
N ARG A 114 5.58 13.40 -15.79
CA ARG A 114 6.27 14.27 -14.81
C ARG A 114 7.29 13.57 -13.92
N GLY A 115 7.77 12.37 -14.30
CA GLY A 115 8.92 11.76 -13.63
C GLY A 115 8.59 10.75 -12.52
N GLY A 116 7.34 10.30 -12.37
CA GLY A 116 6.97 9.29 -11.39
C GLY A 116 5.73 8.49 -11.78
N TRP A 117 5.46 7.41 -11.04
CA TRP A 117 4.22 6.64 -11.15
C TRP A 117 3.17 7.09 -10.11
N TRP A 118 3.50 8.08 -9.30
CA TRP A 118 2.61 8.62 -8.29
C TRP A 118 1.32 9.21 -8.87
N ASP A 119 1.35 9.69 -10.12
CA ASP A 119 0.22 10.29 -10.83
C ASP A 119 -0.54 9.31 -11.73
N THR A 120 -0.32 8.00 -11.56
CA THR A 120 -1.15 6.99 -12.22
C THR A 120 -2.61 7.19 -11.81
N ASP A 121 -3.55 7.15 -12.79
CA ASP A 121 -5.00 7.30 -12.64
C ASP A 121 -5.45 8.70 -12.14
N PHE A 122 -4.51 9.58 -11.82
CA PHE A 122 -4.79 10.94 -11.38
C PHE A 122 -5.10 11.86 -12.57
N PRO A 123 -6.13 12.71 -12.52
CA PRO A 123 -7.02 13.01 -11.39
C PRO A 123 -8.37 12.28 -11.42
N ASP A 124 -8.63 11.44 -12.41
CA ASP A 124 -9.96 10.89 -12.67
C ASP A 124 -10.39 9.91 -11.56
N ALA A 125 -9.45 9.11 -11.03
CA ALA A 125 -9.71 8.20 -9.93
C ALA A 125 -10.23 8.94 -8.68
N GLU A 126 -9.56 10.01 -8.27
CA GLU A 126 -9.93 10.81 -7.11
C GLU A 126 -11.28 11.51 -7.29
N GLN A 127 -11.46 12.15 -8.45
CA GLN A 127 -12.71 12.86 -8.74
C GLN A 127 -13.90 11.91 -8.72
N ASN A 128 -13.73 10.75 -9.33
CA ASN A 128 -14.80 9.76 -9.40
C ASN A 128 -15.06 9.15 -8.03
N PHE A 129 -14.00 8.81 -7.27
CA PHE A 129 -14.16 8.31 -5.90
C PHE A 129 -14.91 9.30 -5.00
N MET A 130 -14.50 10.58 -5.00
CA MET A 130 -15.17 11.61 -4.22
C MET A 130 -16.64 11.81 -4.62
N ARG A 131 -16.97 11.69 -5.92
CA ARG A 131 -18.37 11.67 -6.37
C ARG A 131 -19.14 10.48 -5.81
N GLY A 132 -18.51 9.31 -5.76
CA GLY A 132 -19.07 8.11 -5.13
C GLY A 132 -19.32 8.31 -3.64
N VAL A 133 -18.31 8.79 -2.90
CA VAL A 133 -18.43 9.11 -1.48
C VAL A 133 -19.61 10.05 -1.24
N GLN A 134 -19.69 11.15 -1.97
CA GLN A 134 -20.76 12.12 -1.86
C GLN A 134 -22.14 11.54 -2.19
N ARG A 135 -22.21 10.62 -3.16
CA ARG A 135 -23.46 10.01 -3.61
C ARG A 135 -23.99 8.98 -2.63
N TYR A 136 -23.11 8.16 -2.05
CA TYR A 136 -23.48 6.97 -1.29
C TYR A 136 -23.28 7.12 0.23
N THR A 137 -22.62 8.19 0.64
CA THR A 137 -22.50 8.59 2.04
C THR A 137 -23.08 10.00 2.21
N PHE A 138 -23.08 10.52 3.42
CA PHE A 138 -23.44 11.94 3.66
C PHE A 138 -22.21 12.81 3.87
N ILE A 139 -21.02 12.30 3.57
CA ILE A 139 -19.77 13.01 3.73
C ILE A 139 -19.64 14.06 2.63
N ASP A 140 -19.45 15.32 3.02
CA ASP A 140 -19.20 16.40 2.06
C ASP A 140 -17.77 16.34 1.53
N THR A 141 -17.64 16.36 0.19
CA THR A 141 -16.35 16.23 -0.51
C THR A 141 -16.21 17.29 -1.59
N ASP A 142 -14.99 17.76 -1.84
CA ASP A 142 -14.69 18.57 -3.01
C ASP A 142 -14.39 17.68 -4.22
N THR A 143 -15.39 17.44 -5.03
CA THR A 143 -15.27 16.61 -6.24
C THR A 143 -14.58 17.32 -7.42
N THR A 144 -14.24 18.60 -7.29
CA THR A 144 -13.74 19.44 -8.39
C THR A 144 -12.24 19.64 -8.35
N SER A 145 -11.62 19.46 -7.19
CA SER A 145 -10.22 19.82 -6.94
C SER A 145 -9.47 18.70 -6.22
N PRO A 146 -9.27 17.54 -6.91
CA PRO A 146 -8.43 16.50 -6.32
C PRO A 146 -7.03 17.07 -6.08
N ARG A 147 -6.46 16.74 -4.92
CA ARG A 147 -5.18 17.28 -4.48
C ARG A 147 -4.10 16.24 -4.53
N TRP A 148 -2.91 16.66 -4.88
CA TRP A 148 -1.69 15.93 -4.61
C TRP A 148 -0.76 16.80 -3.77
N MET A 149 0.06 16.16 -2.96
CA MET A 149 1.04 16.83 -2.10
C MET A 149 2.35 16.07 -2.15
N ASP A 150 3.46 16.80 -2.09
CA ASP A 150 4.73 16.18 -1.77
C ASP A 150 4.64 15.58 -0.36
N LEU A 151 5.22 14.41 -0.16
CA LEU A 151 5.20 13.80 1.18
C LEU A 151 5.86 14.69 2.23
N THR A 152 6.73 15.60 1.79
CA THR A 152 7.42 16.56 2.68
C THR A 152 6.67 17.87 2.88
N ASP A 153 5.48 18.03 2.28
CA ASP A 153 4.66 19.22 2.47
C ASP A 153 4.05 19.23 3.87
N PRO A 154 4.28 20.31 4.66
CA PRO A 154 3.72 20.39 6.02
C PRO A 154 2.17 20.41 6.04
N GLU A 155 1.49 20.82 4.97
CA GLU A 155 0.03 20.78 4.86
C GLU A 155 -0.51 19.34 4.93
N LEU A 156 0.32 18.33 4.64
CA LEU A 156 -0.05 16.92 4.75
C LEU A 156 -0.65 16.57 6.12
N PHE A 157 -0.13 17.18 7.18
CA PHE A 157 -0.60 16.94 8.56
C PHE A 157 -1.99 17.52 8.88
N GLU A 158 -2.58 18.27 7.96
CA GLU A 158 -3.96 18.74 8.07
C GLU A 158 -4.99 17.73 7.54
N HIS A 159 -4.51 16.61 7.00
CA HIS A 159 -5.33 15.57 6.40
C HIS A 159 -5.25 14.26 7.19
N THR A 160 -6.33 13.47 7.11
CA THR A 160 -6.41 12.17 7.82
C THR A 160 -6.09 11.01 6.89
N PHE A 161 -6.36 11.15 5.60
CA PHE A 161 -6.28 10.06 4.62
C PHE A 161 -5.28 10.41 3.50
N LEU A 162 -4.31 9.52 3.29
CA LEU A 162 -3.29 9.64 2.26
C LEU A 162 -3.33 8.41 1.35
N TYR A 163 -3.47 8.64 0.06
CA TYR A 163 -3.42 7.60 -0.95
C TYR A 163 -2.13 7.65 -1.76
N MET A 164 -1.52 6.49 -2.01
CA MET A 164 -0.35 6.39 -2.89
C MET A 164 -0.43 5.11 -3.72
N THR A 165 -0.06 5.22 -4.99
CA THR A 165 0.18 4.04 -5.84
C THR A 165 1.57 3.48 -5.56
N MET A 166 1.68 2.15 -5.54
CA MET A 166 2.95 1.44 -5.44
C MET A 166 3.39 0.87 -6.79
N LYS A 167 2.84 1.42 -7.86
CA LYS A 167 3.04 0.96 -9.24
C LYS A 167 4.52 0.87 -9.58
N ARG A 168 4.87 -0.25 -10.17
CA ARG A 168 6.21 -0.53 -10.67
C ARG A 168 6.13 -1.06 -12.09
N VAL A 169 6.96 -0.52 -12.96
CA VAL A 169 7.09 -1.04 -14.32
C VAL A 169 8.54 -1.42 -14.52
N PRO A 170 8.86 -2.69 -14.73
CA PRO A 170 10.23 -3.10 -15.01
C PRO A 170 10.67 -2.54 -16.37
N ILE A 171 11.59 -1.58 -16.36
CA ILE A 171 12.18 -1.02 -17.58
C ILE A 171 13.64 -1.47 -17.67
N GLY A 172 13.93 -2.38 -18.59
CA GLY A 172 15.30 -2.81 -18.86
C GLY A 172 16.02 -3.43 -17.65
N GLY A 173 15.29 -4.07 -16.73
CA GLY A 173 15.85 -4.67 -15.52
C GLY A 173 16.12 -3.67 -14.38
N MET A 174 15.78 -2.39 -14.56
CA MET A 174 15.87 -1.39 -13.50
C MET A 174 14.63 -1.42 -12.62
N ARG A 175 14.82 -1.22 -11.31
CA ARG A 175 13.71 -0.95 -10.40
C ARG A 175 13.10 0.40 -10.75
N THR A 176 11.78 0.44 -10.75
CA THR A 176 11.00 1.68 -10.87
C THR A 176 9.98 1.72 -9.74
N GLY A 177 9.25 2.81 -9.57
CA GLY A 177 8.27 2.95 -8.50
C GLY A 177 8.84 3.70 -7.30
N PRO A 178 8.17 3.63 -6.14
CA PRO A 178 8.57 4.37 -4.95
C PRO A 178 9.99 4.04 -4.48
N ASP A 179 10.70 5.06 -4.05
CA ASP A 179 11.99 4.95 -3.35
C ASP A 179 12.03 6.08 -2.30
N PHE A 180 11.34 5.84 -1.18
CA PHE A 180 11.20 6.85 -0.13
C PHE A 180 12.56 7.24 0.41
N ASN A 181 12.87 8.53 0.31
CA ASN A 181 14.06 9.09 0.89
C ASN A 181 13.92 9.24 2.43
N PRO A 182 15.00 9.47 3.18
CA PRO A 182 14.94 9.55 4.63
C PRO A 182 13.96 10.59 5.18
N GLN A 183 13.78 11.71 4.49
CA GLN A 183 12.85 12.75 4.91
C GLN A 183 11.39 12.32 4.68
N GLU A 184 11.08 11.71 3.56
CA GLU A 184 9.75 11.15 3.28
C GLU A 184 9.38 10.06 4.28
N VAL A 185 10.34 9.20 4.63
CA VAL A 185 10.16 8.15 5.67
C VAL A 185 9.82 8.78 7.01
N GLU A 186 10.53 9.82 7.43
CA GLU A 186 10.27 10.50 8.71
C GLU A 186 8.89 11.14 8.73
N VAL A 187 8.51 11.84 7.65
CA VAL A 187 7.20 12.48 7.54
C VAL A 187 6.08 11.45 7.53
N LEU A 188 6.21 10.34 6.81
CA LEU A 188 5.19 9.28 6.80
C LEU A 188 5.01 8.66 8.19
N ARG A 189 6.11 8.42 8.94
CA ARG A 189 6.03 7.95 10.33
C ARG A 189 5.26 8.95 11.21
N GLU A 190 5.61 10.22 11.10
CA GLU A 190 4.97 11.27 11.90
C GLU A 190 3.50 11.44 11.52
N PHE A 191 3.16 11.42 10.22
CA PHE A 191 1.78 11.48 9.74
C PHE A 191 0.93 10.36 10.37
N ILE A 192 1.43 9.13 10.31
CA ILE A 192 0.74 7.96 10.85
C ILE A 192 0.68 8.02 12.39
N HIS A 193 1.77 8.46 13.04
CA HIS A 193 1.80 8.59 14.51
C HIS A 193 0.79 9.62 15.03
N ARG A 194 0.49 10.64 14.24
CA ARG A 194 -0.56 11.64 14.54
C ARG A 194 -1.97 11.16 14.27
N GLY A 195 -2.16 9.92 13.87
CA GLY A 195 -3.46 9.33 13.56
C GLY A 195 -3.81 9.30 12.08
N GLY A 196 -2.89 9.68 11.20
CA GLY A 196 -3.08 9.56 9.76
C GLY A 196 -3.24 8.11 9.32
N PHE A 197 -4.02 7.92 8.27
CA PHE A 197 -4.26 6.63 7.62
C PHE A 197 -3.68 6.64 6.21
N VAL A 198 -2.92 5.60 5.85
CA VAL A 198 -2.29 5.48 4.53
C VAL A 198 -2.89 4.31 3.77
N MET A 199 -3.31 4.56 2.54
CA MET A 199 -3.73 3.53 1.60
C MET A 199 -2.71 3.40 0.47
N LEU A 200 -2.16 2.20 0.30
CA LEU A 200 -1.24 1.84 -0.77
C LEU A 200 -1.92 0.89 -1.74
N ASP A 201 -1.69 1.10 -3.04
CA ASP A 201 -2.44 0.42 -4.10
C ASP A 201 -1.59 0.15 -5.34
N ASP A 202 -2.11 -0.62 -6.29
CA ASP A 202 -1.54 -0.88 -7.61
C ASP A 202 -0.13 -1.50 -7.59
N PHE A 203 -0.01 -2.68 -6.94
CA PHE A 203 1.22 -3.47 -7.03
C PHE A 203 0.91 -4.97 -7.13
N TRP A 204 1.67 -5.68 -7.99
CA TRP A 204 1.28 -6.96 -8.53
C TRP A 204 2.41 -7.98 -8.51
N GLY A 205 2.10 -9.19 -8.05
CA GLY A 205 3.01 -10.33 -8.07
C GLY A 205 4.18 -10.21 -7.08
N GLU A 206 4.96 -11.28 -6.98
CA GLU A 206 6.00 -11.44 -5.96
C GLU A 206 7.06 -10.33 -6.00
N ALA A 207 7.53 -9.97 -7.21
CA ALA A 207 8.59 -8.97 -7.33
C ALA A 207 8.17 -7.59 -6.80
N HIS A 208 6.93 -7.16 -7.10
CA HIS A 208 6.41 -5.89 -6.57
C HIS A 208 6.16 -5.97 -5.07
N PHE A 209 5.73 -7.14 -4.58
CA PHE A 209 5.55 -7.35 -3.15
C PHE A 209 6.86 -7.25 -2.38
N GLN A 210 7.94 -7.85 -2.88
CA GLN A 210 9.26 -7.73 -2.26
C GLN A 210 9.77 -6.29 -2.26
N ASP A 211 9.58 -5.57 -3.33
CA ASP A 211 9.93 -4.16 -3.41
C ASP A 211 9.10 -3.30 -2.44
N PHE A 212 7.80 -3.60 -2.34
CA PHE A 212 6.92 -2.98 -1.35
C PHE A 212 7.42 -3.23 0.08
N LEU A 213 7.82 -4.45 0.42
CA LEU A 213 8.36 -4.78 1.75
C LEU A 213 9.60 -3.96 2.08
N ILE A 214 10.48 -3.70 1.10
CA ILE A 214 11.67 -2.86 1.31
C ILE A 214 11.25 -1.45 1.72
N GLU A 215 10.28 -0.85 1.02
CA GLU A 215 9.81 0.50 1.32
C GLU A 215 9.09 0.57 2.68
N ILE A 216 8.22 -0.40 2.97
CA ILE A 216 7.50 -0.45 4.25
C ILE A 216 8.43 -0.67 5.42
N THR A 217 9.48 -1.48 5.27
CA THR A 217 10.48 -1.68 6.33
C THR A 217 11.26 -0.40 6.64
N LYS A 218 11.47 0.48 5.66
CA LYS A 218 12.05 1.80 5.93
C LYS A 218 11.18 2.61 6.90
N ILE A 219 9.85 2.57 6.70
CA ILE A 219 8.88 3.33 7.50
C ILE A 219 8.67 2.65 8.86
N PHE A 220 8.52 1.33 8.89
CA PHE A 220 8.17 0.54 10.07
C PHE A 220 9.17 -0.59 10.34
N PRO A 221 10.39 -0.28 10.79
CA PRO A 221 11.41 -1.30 11.07
C PRO A 221 11.02 -2.24 12.22
N ASP A 222 10.16 -1.77 13.12
CA ASP A 222 9.79 -2.46 14.36
C ASP A 222 8.39 -3.07 14.33
N ARG A 223 7.67 -2.98 13.19
CA ARG A 223 6.31 -3.49 13.07
C ARG A 223 6.21 -4.57 12.01
N GLN A 224 5.28 -5.48 12.23
CA GLN A 224 5.00 -6.54 11.28
C GLN A 224 3.90 -6.12 10.31
N LEU A 225 4.11 -6.41 9.02
CA LEU A 225 3.05 -6.38 8.04
C LEU A 225 2.17 -7.61 8.24
N VAL A 226 0.88 -7.41 8.48
CA VAL A 226 -0.09 -8.49 8.68
C VAL A 226 -1.05 -8.57 7.50
N LYS A 227 -1.40 -9.76 7.07
CA LYS A 227 -2.53 -9.96 6.16
C LYS A 227 -3.81 -9.89 6.98
N LEU A 228 -4.73 -8.99 6.63
CA LEU A 228 -5.99 -8.86 7.33
C LEU A 228 -6.90 -10.07 7.06
N ASP A 229 -7.48 -10.58 8.13
CA ASP A 229 -8.55 -11.58 8.07
C ASP A 229 -9.88 -10.90 7.68
N MET A 230 -10.73 -11.61 6.92
CA MET A 230 -12.03 -11.09 6.46
C MET A 230 -13.03 -10.78 7.60
N ASN A 231 -12.75 -11.28 8.82
CA ASN A 231 -13.51 -10.91 10.02
C ASN A 231 -13.09 -9.56 10.60
N HIS A 232 -12.02 -8.93 10.11
CA HIS A 232 -11.61 -7.61 10.59
C HIS A 232 -12.69 -6.58 10.29
N GLU A 233 -12.97 -5.71 11.26
CA GLU A 233 -14.06 -4.73 11.19
C GLU A 233 -13.96 -3.79 9.98
N ILE A 234 -12.76 -3.50 9.47
CA ILE A 234 -12.54 -2.66 8.30
C ILE A 234 -13.33 -3.13 7.06
N PHE A 235 -13.62 -4.44 6.98
CA PHE A 235 -14.43 -5.02 5.91
C PHE A 235 -15.94 -4.93 6.18
N ARG A 236 -16.35 -4.32 7.31
CA ARG A 236 -17.74 -4.20 7.77
C ARG A 236 -18.12 -2.78 8.20
N MET A 237 -17.26 -1.78 7.91
CA MET A 237 -17.47 -0.41 8.39
C MET A 237 -18.75 0.24 7.88
N PHE A 238 -19.03 0.08 6.60
CA PHE A 238 -20.20 0.66 5.92
C PHE A 238 -20.85 -0.35 4.97
N TYR A 239 -20.03 -1.06 4.19
CA TYR A 239 -20.43 -2.16 3.34
C TYR A 239 -19.89 -3.47 3.88
N ASP A 240 -20.68 -4.53 3.76
CA ASP A 240 -20.22 -5.89 4.01
C ASP A 240 -19.39 -6.38 2.83
N ILE A 241 -18.12 -6.65 3.07
CA ILE A 241 -17.15 -7.20 2.11
C ILE A 241 -16.85 -8.64 2.53
N ASP A 242 -17.24 -9.60 1.72
CA ASP A 242 -17.09 -11.03 2.03
C ASP A 242 -15.81 -11.63 1.45
N GLU A 243 -15.22 -10.98 0.46
CA GLU A 243 -13.95 -11.37 -0.15
C GLU A 243 -13.16 -10.13 -0.59
N VAL A 244 -11.83 -10.21 -0.55
CA VAL A 244 -10.99 -9.13 -1.06
C VAL A 244 -11.12 -9.07 -2.59
N PRO A 245 -11.56 -7.94 -3.17
CA PRO A 245 -11.73 -7.83 -4.60
C PRO A 245 -10.38 -7.82 -5.33
N GLN A 246 -10.31 -8.51 -6.45
CA GLN A 246 -9.24 -8.32 -7.42
C GLN A 246 -9.69 -7.32 -8.49
N VAL A 247 -9.52 -6.04 -8.21
CA VAL A 247 -9.81 -4.97 -9.15
C VAL A 247 -8.70 -4.94 -10.20
N PRO A 248 -8.99 -5.15 -11.49
CA PRO A 248 -7.96 -5.27 -12.51
C PRO A 248 -7.43 -3.90 -12.93
N GLY A 249 -6.11 -3.77 -13.00
CA GLY A 249 -5.50 -2.67 -13.72
C GLY A 249 -5.82 -2.76 -15.23
N ARG A 250 -6.09 -1.64 -15.88
CA ARG A 250 -6.43 -1.61 -17.31
C ARG A 250 -5.37 -2.24 -18.19
N ALA A 251 -4.10 -1.94 -17.94
CA ALA A 251 -2.98 -2.53 -18.67
C ALA A 251 -2.94 -4.06 -18.53
N VAL A 252 -3.36 -4.56 -17.38
CA VAL A 252 -3.45 -5.98 -17.05
C VAL A 252 -4.56 -6.67 -17.82
N THR A 253 -5.69 -5.97 -18.02
CA THR A 253 -6.90 -6.59 -18.61
C THR A 253 -6.90 -6.54 -20.13
N TRP A 254 -6.37 -5.48 -20.73
CA TRP A 254 -6.57 -5.21 -22.16
C TRP A 254 -5.30 -5.15 -23.00
N ASP A 255 -4.19 -4.65 -22.45
CA ASP A 255 -2.99 -4.40 -23.23
C ASP A 255 -2.04 -5.61 -23.25
N TYR A 256 -2.09 -6.47 -22.24
CA TYR A 256 -1.13 -7.58 -22.10
C TYR A 256 -1.73 -8.98 -22.04
N GLY A 257 -3.04 -9.13 -21.92
CA GLY A 257 -3.76 -10.42 -22.07
C GLY A 257 -3.32 -11.57 -21.16
N ASN A 258 -2.29 -11.39 -20.35
CA ASN A 258 -1.57 -12.43 -19.62
C ASN A 258 -1.53 -12.23 -18.11
N VAL A 259 -2.07 -11.16 -17.57
CA VAL A 259 -2.23 -11.15 -16.13
C VAL A 259 -3.48 -11.93 -15.84
N THR A 260 -3.25 -13.02 -15.31
CA THR A 260 -4.20 -13.98 -14.84
C THR A 260 -4.93 -13.38 -13.64
N LEU A 261 -5.92 -12.55 -13.91
CA LEU A 261 -6.98 -12.33 -12.95
C LEU A 261 -7.42 -13.71 -12.48
N ASN A 262 -7.51 -13.89 -11.17
CA ASN A 262 -7.80 -15.17 -10.54
C ASN A 262 -6.66 -16.21 -10.66
N ASP A 263 -5.42 -15.80 -10.83
CA ASP A 263 -4.29 -16.73 -10.68
C ASP A 263 -4.22 -17.20 -9.22
N PRO A 264 -4.44 -18.48 -8.94
CA PRO A 264 -4.43 -18.99 -7.56
C PRO A 264 -3.07 -18.85 -6.86
N ARG A 265 -2.00 -18.55 -7.60
CA ARG A 265 -0.69 -18.25 -7.03
C ARG A 265 -0.61 -16.84 -6.44
N TYR A 266 -1.46 -15.94 -6.94
CA TYR A 266 -1.45 -14.52 -6.58
C TYR A 266 -2.86 -14.01 -6.26
N PRO A 267 -3.52 -14.56 -5.24
CA PRO A 267 -4.83 -14.07 -4.83
C PRO A 267 -4.71 -12.63 -4.33
N PRO A 268 -5.75 -11.80 -4.53
CA PRO A 268 -5.79 -10.48 -3.93
C PRO A 268 -5.76 -10.58 -2.41
N SER A 269 -5.15 -9.61 -1.76
CA SER A 269 -5.13 -9.55 -0.30
C SER A 269 -4.90 -8.14 0.20
N VAL A 270 -5.47 -7.83 1.36
CA VAL A 270 -5.21 -6.60 2.09
C VAL A 270 -4.18 -6.88 3.16
N HIS A 271 -3.08 -6.16 3.11
CA HIS A 271 -2.07 -6.17 4.16
C HIS A 271 -2.16 -4.88 4.96
N ALA A 272 -1.78 -4.93 6.22
CA ALA A 272 -1.87 -3.78 7.10
C ALA A 272 -0.67 -3.69 8.06
N ILE A 273 -0.40 -2.46 8.50
CA ILE A 273 0.41 -2.18 9.68
C ILE A 273 -0.54 -1.73 10.78
N LEU A 274 -0.44 -2.35 11.94
CA LEU A 274 -1.28 -2.07 13.11
C LEU A 274 -0.48 -1.29 14.16
N ASP A 275 -1.16 -0.43 14.90
CA ASP A 275 -0.59 0.17 16.11
C ASP A 275 -0.66 -0.81 17.31
N ASP A 276 -0.21 -0.36 18.48
CA ASP A 276 -0.15 -1.19 19.68
C ASP A 276 -1.53 -1.51 20.27
N MET A 277 -2.56 -0.81 19.82
CA MET A 277 -3.96 -1.03 20.20
C MET A 277 -4.73 -1.87 19.18
N GLY A 278 -4.11 -2.23 18.05
CA GLY A 278 -4.71 -3.00 16.96
C GLY A 278 -5.40 -2.13 15.90
N ARG A 279 -5.31 -0.80 15.96
CA ARG A 279 -5.83 0.09 14.93
C ARG A 279 -5.02 -0.06 13.65
N VAL A 280 -5.69 -0.14 12.52
CA VAL A 280 -5.04 -0.13 11.21
C VAL A 280 -4.54 1.28 10.90
N MET A 281 -3.23 1.41 10.73
CA MET A 281 -2.57 2.67 10.38
C MET A 281 -2.31 2.78 8.87
N LEU A 282 -2.10 1.64 8.23
CA LEU A 282 -1.81 1.55 6.82
C LEU A 282 -2.45 0.29 6.25
N VAL A 283 -3.07 0.42 5.08
CA VAL A 283 -3.51 -0.71 4.24
C VAL A 283 -2.75 -0.75 2.93
N ALA A 284 -2.53 -1.94 2.42
CA ALA A 284 -1.90 -2.18 1.12
C ALA A 284 -2.69 -3.24 0.36
N ASN A 285 -3.24 -2.85 -0.79
CA ASN A 285 -4.06 -3.71 -1.65
C ASN A 285 -3.15 -4.46 -2.63
N PHE A 286 -2.78 -5.67 -2.26
CA PHE A 286 -1.91 -6.51 -3.08
C PHE A 286 -2.70 -7.25 -4.16
N ASN A 287 -2.18 -7.26 -5.40
CA ASN A 287 -2.80 -7.82 -6.59
C ASN A 287 -4.18 -7.20 -6.89
N SER A 288 -4.30 -5.91 -6.70
CA SER A 288 -5.48 -5.12 -6.98
C SER A 288 -5.09 -3.70 -7.37
N ASP A 289 -5.92 -3.04 -8.16
CA ASP A 289 -5.79 -1.67 -8.63
C ASP A 289 -7.11 -0.95 -8.41
N MET A 290 -7.30 -0.46 -7.20
CA MET A 290 -8.51 0.28 -6.83
C MET A 290 -8.63 1.58 -7.62
N GLY A 291 -7.46 2.19 -7.93
CA GLY A 291 -7.35 3.41 -8.73
C GLY A 291 -8.01 3.25 -10.09
N ASP A 292 -7.67 2.20 -10.83
CA ASP A 292 -8.30 1.89 -12.13
C ASP A 292 -9.80 1.60 -12.00
N GLY A 293 -10.23 0.98 -10.90
CA GLY A 293 -11.65 0.77 -10.60
C GLY A 293 -12.43 2.09 -10.48
N TRP A 294 -11.80 3.15 -9.98
CA TRP A 294 -12.39 4.48 -9.87
C TRP A 294 -12.19 5.32 -11.13
N GLU A 295 -10.97 5.32 -11.74
CA GLU A 295 -10.68 6.04 -12.99
C GLU A 295 -11.68 5.66 -14.07
N HIS A 296 -11.93 4.37 -14.22
CA HIS A 296 -12.76 3.81 -15.28
C HIS A 296 -14.25 3.67 -14.94
N THR A 297 -14.70 4.41 -13.93
CA THR A 297 -16.11 4.45 -13.48
C THR A 297 -17.12 4.58 -14.61
N PHE A 298 -16.83 5.40 -15.62
CA PHE A 298 -17.75 5.68 -16.74
C PHE A 298 -17.40 4.93 -18.02
N LEU A 299 -16.41 4.06 -17.99
CA LEU A 299 -16.00 3.30 -19.15
C LEU A 299 -16.83 2.01 -19.25
N GLU A 300 -17.70 1.92 -20.27
CA GLU A 300 -18.61 0.77 -20.46
C GLU A 300 -17.90 -0.59 -20.53
N MET A 301 -16.67 -0.60 -21.06
CA MET A 301 -15.88 -1.83 -21.20
C MET A 301 -15.26 -2.29 -19.88
N TYR A 302 -15.14 -1.42 -18.88
CA TYR A 302 -14.56 -1.80 -17.59
C TYR A 302 -15.63 -2.55 -16.76
N PRO A 303 -15.28 -3.68 -16.10
CA PRO A 303 -16.25 -4.50 -15.40
C PRO A 303 -16.93 -3.74 -14.26
N THR A 304 -18.23 -3.54 -14.40
CA THR A 304 -19.05 -2.79 -13.42
C THR A 304 -18.93 -3.37 -12.01
N GLU A 305 -18.88 -4.70 -11.88
CA GLU A 305 -18.75 -5.35 -10.57
C GLU A 305 -17.41 -5.01 -9.88
N MET A 306 -16.33 -4.94 -10.63
CA MET A 306 -15.02 -4.58 -10.08
C MET A 306 -14.99 -3.12 -9.62
N THR A 307 -15.60 -2.22 -10.40
CA THR A 307 -15.81 -0.83 -9.99
C THR A 307 -16.64 -0.76 -8.69
N ASN A 308 -17.74 -1.47 -8.60
CA ASN A 308 -18.57 -1.50 -7.40
C ASN A 308 -17.78 -1.94 -6.17
N GLN A 309 -16.99 -3.00 -6.30
CA GLN A 309 -16.18 -3.51 -5.20
C GLN A 309 -15.06 -2.54 -4.79
N ALA A 310 -14.44 -1.85 -5.76
CA ALA A 310 -13.45 -0.81 -5.49
C ALA A 310 -14.05 0.32 -4.63
N TYR A 311 -15.25 0.78 -4.98
CA TYR A 311 -15.93 1.81 -4.17
C TYR A 311 -16.31 1.33 -2.78
N ARG A 312 -16.89 0.15 -2.66
CA ARG A 312 -17.30 -0.41 -1.36
C ARG A 312 -16.11 -0.50 -0.40
N LEU A 313 -15.01 -1.07 -0.87
CA LEU A 313 -13.81 -1.23 -0.05
C LEU A 313 -13.15 0.12 0.27
N GLY A 314 -13.04 1.01 -0.71
CA GLY A 314 -12.48 2.35 -0.51
C GLY A 314 -13.30 3.20 0.47
N ILE A 315 -14.64 3.12 0.42
CA ILE A 315 -15.52 3.80 1.38
C ILE A 315 -15.36 3.20 2.79
N ASN A 316 -15.23 1.89 2.91
CA ASN A 316 -14.93 1.26 4.20
C ASN A 316 -13.62 1.78 4.80
N TYR A 317 -12.56 1.89 4.00
CA TYR A 317 -11.27 2.45 4.45
C TYR A 317 -11.40 3.90 4.88
N LEU A 318 -12.15 4.70 4.12
CA LEU A 318 -12.41 6.09 4.47
C LEU A 318 -13.14 6.23 5.81
N ILE A 319 -14.23 5.49 5.98
CA ILE A 319 -15.00 5.51 7.24
C ILE A 319 -14.13 5.03 8.40
N TYR A 320 -13.35 3.96 8.21
CA TYR A 320 -12.43 3.47 9.22
C TYR A 320 -11.41 4.55 9.63
N ALA A 321 -10.79 5.21 8.67
CA ALA A 321 -9.79 6.26 8.91
C ALA A 321 -10.33 7.45 9.72
N TYR A 322 -11.63 7.75 9.59
CA TYR A 322 -12.27 8.87 10.29
C TYR A 322 -12.88 8.48 11.65
N THR A 323 -12.96 7.21 11.97
CA THR A 323 -13.60 6.73 13.19
C THR A 323 -12.64 6.06 14.17
N HIS A 324 -11.43 5.79 13.75
CA HIS A 324 -10.37 5.12 14.52
C HIS A 324 -9.09 5.93 14.51
#